data_cef510c486f47b1abff5fd685a297819
#
_entry.id   cef510c486f47b1abff5fd685a297819
#
_cell.length_a   1.000
_cell.length_b   1.000
_cell.length_c   1.000
_cell.angle_alpha   90.00
_cell.angle_beta   90.00
_cell.angle_gamma   90.00
#
_symmetry.space_group_name_H-M   'P 1'
#
loop_
_entity.id
_entity.type
_entity.pdbx_description
1 polymer ?
#
loop_
_entity_poly.entity_id
_entity_poly.type
_entity_poly.pdbx_seq_one_letter_code
_entity_poly.pdbx_strand_id
1 'polypeptide(L)'
;MNKLDKGKLIRIELTEDNLDDYIGYFNLIKESMPNPDFLMNISKPYLIEMLRKNSHIYAYIYDGLIVSSAMILPCDKNAVRLSGLDLDYHEVLEYGPQFVHPDYRGNKLQYFMIDDLRYVALDLGFKYAIGVIDKDNEYSNANAEKYGKLIKTIEEDGRIQNVYFNDLLYGIET
;
A
#
# COMPACT_ATOMS: atom_id res chain seq x y z
N MET A 1 -15.02 1.03 -17.67
CA MET A 1 -14.17 0.10 -16.87
C MET A 1 -13.54 -0.89 -17.83
N ASN A 2 -12.23 -0.82 -18.01
CA ASN A 2 -11.49 -1.74 -18.87
C ASN A 2 -11.34 -3.09 -18.15
N LYS A 3 -11.66 -4.17 -18.86
CA LYS A 3 -11.46 -5.53 -18.34
C LYS A 3 -9.97 -5.88 -18.46
N LEU A 4 -9.37 -6.45 -17.41
CA LEU A 4 -7.96 -6.73 -17.31
C LEU A 4 -7.73 -8.24 -17.14
N ASP A 5 -6.77 -8.77 -17.89
CA ASP A 5 -6.23 -10.13 -17.70
C ASP A 5 -5.03 -10.06 -16.74
N LYS A 6 -5.24 -10.51 -15.50
CA LYS A 6 -4.19 -10.48 -14.47
C LYS A 6 -2.96 -11.32 -14.81
N GLY A 7 -3.10 -12.34 -15.64
CA GLY A 7 -1.99 -13.15 -16.12
C GLY A 7 -1.01 -12.41 -17.03
N LYS A 8 -1.39 -11.22 -17.49
CA LYS A 8 -0.53 -10.34 -18.30
C LYS A 8 0.07 -9.18 -17.53
N LEU A 9 -0.20 -9.07 -16.23
CA LEU A 9 0.42 -8.05 -15.39
C LEU A 9 1.90 -8.35 -15.22
N ILE A 10 2.71 -7.32 -15.40
CA ILE A 10 4.14 -7.36 -15.13
C ILE A 10 4.39 -6.51 -13.88
N ARG A 11 4.88 -7.14 -12.81
CA ARG A 11 5.34 -6.42 -11.62
C ARG A 11 6.77 -5.95 -11.87
N ILE A 12 7.01 -4.67 -11.61
CA ILE A 12 8.35 -4.08 -11.55
C ILE A 12 8.56 -3.43 -10.20
N GLU A 13 9.77 -3.51 -9.68
CA GLU A 13 10.22 -2.71 -8.55
C GLU A 13 10.79 -1.40 -9.08
N LEU A 14 10.39 -0.29 -8.46
CA LEU A 14 10.84 1.02 -8.89
C LEU A 14 12.22 1.32 -8.33
N THR A 15 13.02 2.00 -9.15
CA THR A 15 14.33 2.54 -8.83
C THR A 15 14.35 4.05 -9.05
N GLU A 16 15.44 4.73 -8.69
CA GLU A 16 15.55 6.17 -8.92
C GLU A 16 15.35 6.56 -10.39
N ASP A 17 15.63 5.66 -11.35
CA ASP A 17 15.59 5.93 -12.80
C ASP A 17 14.16 6.01 -13.37
N ASN A 18 13.19 5.36 -12.74
CA ASN A 18 11.81 5.28 -13.26
C ASN A 18 10.77 6.02 -12.40
N LEU A 19 11.22 6.82 -11.44
CA LEU A 19 10.32 7.57 -10.55
C LEU A 19 9.53 8.67 -11.26
N ASP A 20 10.02 9.24 -12.35
CA ASP A 20 9.32 10.32 -13.04
C ASP A 20 8.01 9.82 -13.67
N ASP A 21 8.03 8.63 -14.29
CA ASP A 21 6.81 7.98 -14.82
C ASP A 21 5.83 7.65 -13.70
N TYR A 22 6.36 7.18 -12.58
CA TYR A 22 5.54 6.88 -11.41
C TYR A 22 4.88 8.12 -10.80
N ILE A 23 5.57 9.25 -10.73
CA ILE A 23 5.02 10.52 -10.25
C ILE A 23 3.90 11.00 -11.18
N GLY A 24 4.08 10.88 -12.50
CA GLY A 24 3.02 11.17 -13.46
C GLY A 24 1.77 10.33 -13.22
N TYR A 25 1.94 9.03 -13.03
CA TYR A 25 0.86 8.11 -12.67
C TYR A 25 0.21 8.49 -11.34
N PHE A 26 0.99 8.78 -10.29
CA PHE A 26 0.47 9.19 -8.99
C PHE A 26 -0.40 10.44 -9.07
N ASN A 27 0.04 11.46 -9.80
CA ASN A 27 -0.71 12.70 -9.98
C ASN A 27 -2.06 12.44 -10.66
N LEU A 28 -2.08 11.61 -11.70
CA LEU A 28 -3.32 11.17 -12.36
C LEU A 28 -4.29 10.51 -11.36
N ILE A 29 -3.77 9.65 -10.47
CA ILE A 29 -4.60 9.01 -9.44
C ILE A 29 -5.19 10.06 -8.51
N LYS A 30 -4.34 10.97 -8.00
CA LYS A 30 -4.74 12.00 -7.05
C LYS A 30 -5.83 12.91 -7.62
N GLU A 31 -5.67 13.35 -8.86
CA GLU A 31 -6.65 14.18 -9.58
C GLU A 31 -7.99 13.46 -9.80
N SER A 32 -7.97 12.12 -9.88
CA SER A 32 -9.16 11.30 -10.07
C SER A 32 -9.93 10.98 -8.78
N MET A 33 -9.42 11.39 -7.62
CA MET A 33 -10.04 11.08 -6.32
C MET A 33 -11.12 12.09 -5.95
N PRO A 34 -12.25 11.64 -5.37
CA PRO A 34 -13.27 12.54 -4.81
C PRO A 34 -12.72 13.45 -3.70
N ASN A 35 -11.78 12.94 -2.91
CA ASN A 35 -11.06 13.70 -1.89
C ASN A 35 -9.54 13.46 -2.05
N PRO A 36 -8.83 14.38 -2.72
CA PRO A 36 -7.39 14.27 -2.92
C PRO A 36 -6.57 14.34 -1.62
N ASP A 37 -7.15 14.88 -0.54
CA ASP A 37 -6.47 15.06 0.76
C ASP A 37 -6.27 13.74 1.52
N PHE A 38 -6.93 12.65 1.09
CA PHE A 38 -6.62 11.31 1.58
C PHE A 38 -5.25 10.80 1.10
N LEU A 39 -4.67 11.44 0.07
CA LEU A 39 -3.33 11.13 -0.42
C LEU A 39 -2.35 12.24 -0.05
N MET A 40 -1.26 11.83 0.57
CA MET A 40 -0.11 12.71 0.79
C MET A 40 0.44 13.24 -0.55
N ASN A 41 1.20 14.33 -0.50
CA ASN A 41 1.95 14.79 -1.66
C ASN A 41 3.23 13.97 -1.81
N ILE A 42 3.41 13.36 -2.97
CA ILE A 42 4.61 12.60 -3.31
C ILE A 42 5.48 13.46 -4.22
N SER A 43 6.75 13.58 -3.87
CA SER A 43 7.76 14.23 -4.71
C SER A 43 8.92 13.27 -4.98
N LYS A 44 9.67 13.50 -6.04
CA LYS A 44 10.84 12.68 -6.38
C LYS A 44 11.86 12.60 -5.24
N PRO A 45 12.26 13.71 -4.58
CA PRO A 45 13.16 13.64 -3.43
C PRO A 45 12.62 12.79 -2.29
N TYR A 46 11.32 12.87 -2.01
CA TYR A 46 10.67 12.05 -0.99
C TYR A 46 10.75 10.56 -1.32
N LEU A 47 10.44 10.17 -2.56
CA LEU A 47 10.53 8.77 -3.00
C LEU A 47 11.96 8.23 -2.96
N ILE A 48 12.94 9.04 -3.37
CA ILE A 48 14.37 8.68 -3.27
C ILE A 48 14.76 8.43 -1.81
N GLU A 49 14.32 9.30 -0.89
CA GLU A 49 14.58 9.11 0.54
C GLU A 49 13.96 7.81 1.06
N MET A 50 12.73 7.50 0.64
CA MET A 50 12.07 6.25 1.01
C MET A 50 12.83 5.02 0.50
N LEU A 51 13.23 5.00 -0.77
CA LEU A 51 14.02 3.90 -1.34
C LEU A 51 15.33 3.69 -0.56
N ARG A 52 16.00 4.78 -0.16
CA ARG A 52 17.22 4.72 0.66
C ARG A 52 16.98 4.21 2.10
N LYS A 53 15.75 4.26 2.59
CA LYS A 53 15.32 3.73 3.89
C LYS A 53 14.77 2.30 3.80
N ASN A 54 15.14 1.56 2.75
CA ASN A 54 14.68 0.19 2.50
C ASN A 54 13.15 0.07 2.31
N SER A 55 12.50 1.13 1.82
CA SER A 55 11.14 1.02 1.32
C SER A 55 11.17 0.47 -0.11
N HIS A 56 10.19 -0.36 -0.45
CA HIS A 56 10.07 -0.95 -1.77
C HIS A 56 8.78 -0.45 -2.42
N ILE A 57 8.88 0.03 -3.66
CA ILE A 57 7.74 0.53 -4.43
C ILE A 57 7.55 -0.38 -5.63
N TYR A 58 6.38 -0.98 -5.75
CA TYR A 58 6.05 -1.88 -6.85
C TYR A 58 4.99 -1.24 -7.73
N ALA A 59 5.21 -1.28 -9.04
CA ALA A 59 4.23 -0.93 -10.05
C ALA A 59 3.85 -2.17 -10.87
N TYR A 60 2.58 -2.23 -11.27
CA TYR A 60 2.04 -3.30 -12.10
C TYR A 60 1.68 -2.70 -13.45
N ILE A 61 2.34 -3.22 -14.47
CA ILE A 61 2.23 -2.75 -15.85
C ILE A 61 1.28 -3.66 -16.63
N TYR A 62 0.37 -3.06 -17.36
CA TYR A 62 -0.51 -3.72 -18.32
C TYR A 62 -0.56 -2.93 -19.61
N ASP A 63 -0.24 -3.56 -20.73
CA ASP A 63 -0.17 -2.92 -22.06
C ASP A 63 0.66 -1.61 -22.06
N GLY A 64 1.78 -1.62 -21.33
CA GLY A 64 2.72 -0.49 -21.25
C GLY A 64 2.32 0.64 -20.29
N LEU A 65 1.19 0.51 -19.58
CA LEU A 65 0.71 1.51 -18.62
C LEU A 65 0.86 0.99 -17.18
N ILE A 66 1.17 1.88 -16.24
CA ILE A 66 1.04 1.58 -14.81
C ILE A 66 -0.46 1.55 -14.49
N VAL A 67 -0.98 0.37 -14.15
CA VAL A 67 -2.40 0.20 -13.84
C VAL A 67 -2.66 0.09 -12.34
N SER A 68 -1.66 -0.27 -11.56
CA SER A 68 -1.73 -0.24 -10.10
C SER A 68 -0.33 -0.18 -9.48
N SER A 69 -0.26 0.24 -8.23
CA SER A 69 0.98 0.27 -7.46
C SER A 69 0.71 0.10 -5.97
N ALA A 70 1.71 -0.40 -5.25
CA ALA A 70 1.71 -0.52 -3.81
C ALA A 70 3.14 -0.38 -3.27
N MET A 71 3.26 -0.01 -1.99
CA MET A 71 4.54 0.14 -1.30
C MET A 71 4.63 -0.80 -0.13
N ILE A 72 5.83 -1.33 0.12
CA ILE A 72 6.21 -2.01 1.35
C ILE A 72 7.11 -1.05 2.12
N LEU A 73 6.67 -0.62 3.29
CA LEU A 73 7.38 0.33 4.15
C LEU A 73 7.77 -0.39 5.44
N PRO A 74 9.06 -0.45 5.80
CA PRO A 74 9.47 -0.93 7.12
C PRO A 74 8.85 -0.04 8.21
N CYS A 75 8.19 -0.64 9.19
CA CYS A 75 7.66 0.08 10.33
C CYS A 75 8.77 0.59 11.25
N ASP A 76 8.55 1.73 11.87
CA ASP A 76 9.36 2.17 12.99
C ASP A 76 8.77 1.67 14.33
N LYS A 77 9.55 1.86 15.40
CA LYS A 77 9.11 1.47 16.76
C LYS A 77 7.83 2.19 17.19
N ASN A 78 7.62 3.43 16.73
CA ASN A 78 6.45 4.21 17.10
C ASN A 78 5.19 3.68 16.45
N ALA A 79 5.24 3.28 15.18
CA ALA A 79 4.11 2.69 14.46
C ALA A 79 3.66 1.39 15.15
N VAL A 80 4.61 0.51 15.52
CA VAL A 80 4.29 -0.72 16.25
C VAL A 80 3.71 -0.40 17.64
N ARG A 81 4.29 0.54 18.38
CA ARG A 81 3.75 1.00 19.68
C ARG A 81 2.32 1.53 19.56
N LEU A 82 2.03 2.31 18.51
CA LEU A 82 0.68 2.83 18.25
C LEU A 82 -0.32 1.71 18.00
N SER A 83 0.09 0.59 17.40
CA SER A 83 -0.78 -0.56 17.24
C SER A 83 -1.17 -1.21 18.57
N GLY A 84 -0.35 -1.06 19.60
CA GLY A 84 -0.53 -1.70 20.91
C GLY A 84 -0.17 -3.20 20.92
N LEU A 85 0.45 -3.69 19.85
CA LEU A 85 0.95 -5.06 19.76
C LEU A 85 2.40 -5.14 20.27
N ASP A 86 2.74 -6.24 20.91
CA ASP A 86 4.12 -6.55 21.35
C ASP A 86 4.83 -7.34 20.24
N LEU A 87 5.34 -6.61 19.25
CA LEU A 87 6.00 -7.18 18.08
C LEU A 87 7.40 -6.58 17.91
N ASP A 88 8.32 -7.37 17.35
CA ASP A 88 9.60 -6.83 16.88
C ASP A 88 9.35 -5.97 15.62
N TYR A 89 9.58 -4.67 15.71
CA TYR A 89 9.33 -3.74 14.60
C TYR A 89 10.15 -4.07 13.33
N HIS A 90 11.26 -4.80 13.45
CA HIS A 90 12.02 -5.28 12.30
C HIS A 90 11.27 -6.33 11.47
N GLU A 91 10.28 -6.99 12.07
CA GLU A 91 9.45 -8.00 11.40
C GLU A 91 8.10 -7.44 10.93
N VAL A 92 7.88 -6.13 11.11
CA VAL A 92 6.62 -5.46 10.78
C VAL A 92 6.80 -4.50 9.62
N LEU A 93 5.94 -4.60 8.64
CA LEU A 93 5.82 -3.63 7.56
C LEU A 93 4.53 -2.83 7.66
N GLU A 94 4.49 -1.70 7.00
CA GLU A 94 3.27 -1.02 6.60
C GLU A 94 3.09 -1.21 5.10
N TYR A 95 1.90 -1.68 4.69
CA TYR A 95 1.50 -1.53 3.30
C TYR A 95 1.18 -0.05 3.08
N GLY A 96 2.12 0.64 2.46
CA GLY A 96 1.99 2.04 2.12
C GLY A 96 0.88 2.28 1.10
N PRO A 97 0.82 3.49 0.56
CA PRO A 97 -0.25 3.86 -0.37
C PRO A 97 -0.41 2.84 -1.50
N GLN A 98 -1.65 2.43 -1.73
CA GLN A 98 -2.04 1.52 -2.79
C GLN A 98 -2.90 2.26 -3.79
N PHE A 99 -2.51 2.23 -5.04
CA PHE A 99 -3.19 2.98 -6.10
C PHE A 99 -3.66 2.08 -7.22
N VAL A 100 -4.83 2.39 -7.76
CA VAL A 100 -5.38 1.72 -8.95
C VAL A 100 -5.80 2.78 -9.95
N HIS A 101 -5.30 2.66 -11.18
CA HIS A 101 -5.65 3.54 -12.28
C HIS A 101 -7.18 3.62 -12.47
N PRO A 102 -7.77 4.80 -12.65
CA PRO A 102 -9.22 4.99 -12.69
C PRO A 102 -9.93 4.04 -13.68
N ASP A 103 -9.38 3.87 -14.88
CA ASP A 103 -9.95 3.03 -15.92
C ASP A 103 -9.94 1.53 -15.61
N TYR A 104 -9.09 1.11 -14.66
CA TYR A 104 -8.92 -0.29 -14.26
C TYR A 104 -9.48 -0.60 -12.86
N ARG A 105 -10.16 0.36 -12.21
CA ARG A 105 -10.89 0.10 -10.96
C ARG A 105 -11.94 -0.99 -11.18
N GLY A 106 -12.31 -1.69 -10.12
CA GLY A 106 -13.25 -2.82 -10.19
C GLY A 106 -12.65 -4.16 -10.63
N ASN A 107 -11.38 -4.21 -11.07
CA ASN A 107 -10.69 -5.46 -11.40
C ASN A 107 -10.07 -6.17 -10.17
N LYS A 108 -10.37 -5.74 -8.95
CA LYS A 108 -9.81 -6.27 -7.69
C LYS A 108 -8.28 -6.22 -7.65
N LEU A 109 -7.67 -5.18 -8.27
CA LEU A 109 -6.22 -5.05 -8.34
C LEU A 109 -5.59 -4.81 -6.98
N GLN A 110 -6.23 -4.05 -6.11
CA GLN A 110 -5.73 -3.80 -4.75
C GLN A 110 -5.59 -5.12 -3.97
N TYR A 111 -6.60 -5.97 -4.06
CA TYR A 111 -6.57 -7.29 -3.44
C TYR A 111 -5.47 -8.18 -4.03
N PHE A 112 -5.36 -8.18 -5.36
CA PHE A 112 -4.31 -8.91 -6.08
C PHE A 112 -2.90 -8.46 -5.66
N MET A 113 -2.67 -7.14 -5.54
CA MET A 113 -1.37 -6.59 -5.12
C MET A 113 -0.98 -7.04 -3.71
N ILE A 114 -1.91 -7.01 -2.75
CA ILE A 114 -1.64 -7.42 -1.38
C ILE A 114 -1.25 -8.90 -1.33
N ASP A 115 -1.98 -9.76 -2.04
CA ASP A 115 -1.67 -11.20 -2.09
C ASP A 115 -0.31 -11.46 -2.73
N ASP A 116 -0.01 -10.79 -3.85
CA ASP A 116 1.27 -10.91 -4.53
C ASP A 116 2.45 -10.38 -3.68
N LEU A 117 2.30 -9.19 -3.09
CA LEU A 117 3.33 -8.57 -2.26
C LEU A 117 3.51 -9.26 -0.91
N ARG A 118 2.57 -10.05 -0.44
CA ARG A 118 2.72 -10.86 0.76
C ARG A 118 3.92 -11.80 0.66
N TYR A 119 4.09 -12.45 -0.48
CA TYR A 119 5.24 -13.33 -0.70
C TYR A 119 6.56 -12.56 -0.75
N VAL A 120 6.56 -11.39 -1.40
CA VAL A 120 7.73 -10.50 -1.41
C VAL A 120 8.08 -10.05 0.01
N ALA A 121 7.09 -9.67 0.80
CA ALA A 121 7.29 -9.25 2.19
C ALA A 121 7.89 -10.36 3.06
N LEU A 122 7.41 -11.58 2.90
CA LEU A 122 7.98 -12.75 3.61
C LEU A 122 9.43 -13.02 3.20
N ASP A 123 9.76 -12.90 1.91
CA ASP A 123 11.12 -13.07 1.40
C ASP A 123 12.07 -11.96 1.91
N LEU A 124 11.54 -10.75 2.15
CA LEU A 124 12.26 -9.64 2.78
C LEU A 124 12.43 -9.80 4.31
N GLY A 125 11.81 -10.83 4.91
CA GLY A 125 11.92 -11.15 6.34
C GLY A 125 10.81 -10.56 7.22
N PHE A 126 9.81 -9.89 6.64
CA PHE A 126 8.65 -9.42 7.39
C PHE A 126 7.70 -10.57 7.70
N LYS A 127 7.06 -10.53 8.87
CA LYS A 127 6.07 -11.52 9.31
C LYS A 127 4.68 -10.92 9.47
N TYR A 128 4.62 -9.61 9.69
CA TYR A 128 3.40 -8.89 10.03
C TYR A 128 3.26 -7.63 9.18
N ALA A 129 2.02 -7.23 8.95
CA ALA A 129 1.71 -5.94 8.35
C ALA A 129 0.76 -5.15 9.25
N ILE A 130 1.00 -3.85 9.34
CA ILE A 130 0.10 -2.88 9.97
C ILE A 130 -0.35 -1.91 8.86
N GLY A 131 -1.63 -1.53 8.89
CA GLY A 131 -2.16 -0.46 8.05
C GLY A 131 -2.86 0.56 8.93
N VAL A 132 -2.61 1.84 8.68
CA VAL A 132 -3.28 2.96 9.36
C VAL A 132 -4.09 3.72 8.33
N ILE A 133 -5.40 3.79 8.51
CA ILE A 133 -6.33 4.31 7.51
C ILE A 133 -7.25 5.34 8.18
N ASP A 134 -7.38 6.52 7.58
CA ASP A 134 -8.36 7.51 8.01
C ASP A 134 -9.75 6.88 8.09
N LYS A 135 -10.45 7.09 9.21
CA LYS A 135 -11.75 6.47 9.48
C LYS A 135 -12.79 6.80 8.40
N ASP A 136 -12.70 7.99 7.82
CA ASP A 136 -13.64 8.46 6.80
C ASP A 136 -13.30 7.95 5.39
N ASN A 137 -12.16 7.26 5.21
CA ASN A 137 -11.81 6.61 3.95
C ASN A 137 -12.48 5.23 3.84
N GLU A 138 -13.80 5.22 3.61
CA GLU A 138 -14.62 4.01 3.56
C GLU A 138 -14.08 2.95 2.60
N TYR A 139 -13.60 3.35 1.42
CA TYR A 139 -13.08 2.41 0.42
C TYR A 139 -11.82 1.69 0.87
N SER A 140 -10.88 2.41 1.48
CA SER A 140 -9.66 1.81 2.00
C SER A 140 -9.94 0.92 3.20
N ASN A 141 -10.83 1.35 4.12
CA ASN A 141 -11.26 0.54 5.25
C ASN A 141 -11.92 -0.76 4.80
N ALA A 142 -12.89 -0.70 3.86
CA ALA A 142 -13.57 -1.88 3.33
C ALA A 142 -12.61 -2.86 2.61
N ASN A 143 -11.52 -2.37 2.05
CA ASN A 143 -10.48 -3.24 1.50
C ASN A 143 -9.61 -3.84 2.60
N ALA A 144 -9.17 -3.03 3.57
CA ALA A 144 -8.32 -3.50 4.66
C ALA A 144 -8.98 -4.63 5.48
N GLU A 145 -10.28 -4.55 5.69
CA GLU A 145 -11.07 -5.60 6.38
C GLU A 145 -11.05 -6.96 5.68
N LYS A 146 -10.70 -7.01 4.39
CA LYS A 146 -10.63 -8.27 3.63
C LYS A 146 -9.32 -9.02 3.83
N TYR A 147 -8.25 -8.33 4.23
CA TYR A 147 -6.92 -8.94 4.38
C TYR A 147 -6.26 -8.66 5.73
N GLY A 148 -6.96 -7.94 6.61
CA GLY A 148 -6.46 -7.64 7.94
C GLY A 148 -7.61 -7.51 8.95
N LYS A 149 -7.26 -7.57 10.21
CA LYS A 149 -8.18 -7.40 11.33
C LYS A 149 -8.08 -5.98 11.87
N LEU A 150 -9.20 -5.29 12.00
CA LEU A 150 -9.26 -4.03 12.76
C LEU A 150 -8.93 -4.34 14.24
N ILE A 151 -7.85 -3.75 14.76
CA ILE A 151 -7.41 -3.99 16.13
C ILE A 151 -7.77 -2.82 17.05
N LYS A 152 -7.78 -1.59 16.54
CA LYS A 152 -8.24 -0.42 17.29
C LYS A 152 -8.46 0.79 16.38
N THR A 153 -9.06 1.81 16.96
CA THR A 153 -9.13 3.17 16.40
C THR A 153 -8.32 4.11 17.30
N ILE A 154 -7.52 4.97 16.72
CA ILE A 154 -6.68 5.96 17.39
C ILE A 154 -7.06 7.37 16.94
N GLU A 155 -6.70 8.36 17.75
CA GLU A 155 -6.71 9.75 17.35
C GLU A 155 -5.27 10.26 17.40
N GLU A 156 -4.79 10.75 16.26
CA GLU A 156 -3.44 11.30 16.11
C GLU A 156 -3.50 12.54 15.22
N ASP A 157 -2.91 13.64 15.67
CA ASP A 157 -2.88 14.95 14.98
C ASP A 157 -4.27 15.45 14.55
N GLY A 158 -5.30 15.18 15.37
CA GLY A 158 -6.69 15.57 15.13
C GLY A 158 -7.39 14.74 14.05
N ARG A 159 -6.81 13.62 13.64
CA ARG A 159 -7.42 12.64 12.73
C ARG A 159 -7.78 11.36 13.47
N ILE A 160 -8.95 10.82 13.16
CA ILE A 160 -9.36 9.53 13.68
C ILE A 160 -8.98 8.47 12.64
N GLN A 161 -8.20 7.48 13.07
CA GLN A 161 -7.63 6.47 12.18
C GLN A 161 -7.89 5.06 12.71
N ASN A 162 -8.20 4.15 11.81
CA ASN A 162 -8.34 2.73 12.07
C ASN A 162 -6.98 2.04 11.87
N VAL A 163 -6.61 1.19 12.82
CA VAL A 163 -5.38 0.39 12.77
C VAL A 163 -5.75 -1.05 12.47
N TYR A 164 -5.24 -1.54 11.35
CA TYR A 164 -5.42 -2.91 10.88
C TYR A 164 -4.14 -3.69 11.08
N PHE A 165 -4.29 -4.98 11.39
CA PHE A 165 -3.19 -5.93 11.54
C PHE A 165 -3.40 -7.12 10.62
N ASN A 166 -2.34 -7.59 9.98
CA ASN A 166 -2.32 -8.80 9.17
C ASN A 166 -1.10 -9.64 9.53
N ASP A 167 -1.34 -10.92 9.80
CA ASP A 167 -0.28 -11.93 9.94
C ASP A 167 0.02 -12.51 8.55
N LEU A 168 1.20 -12.21 8.01
CA LEU A 168 1.58 -12.60 6.66
C LEU A 168 1.77 -14.11 6.49
N LEU A 169 2.02 -14.85 7.58
CA LEU A 169 2.23 -16.30 7.53
C LEU A 169 0.92 -17.05 7.24
N TYR A 170 -0.20 -16.53 7.73
CA TYR A 170 -1.50 -17.22 7.59
C TYR A 170 -2.24 -16.86 6.30
N GLY A 171 -1.79 -15.84 5.58
CA GLY A 171 -2.40 -15.43 4.33
C GLY A 171 -3.75 -14.73 4.52
N ILE A 172 -4.43 -14.55 3.40
CA ILE A 172 -5.78 -14.02 3.35
C ILE A 172 -6.72 -15.22 3.37
N GLU A 173 -7.56 -15.34 4.40
CA GLU A 173 -8.66 -16.30 4.37
C GLU A 173 -9.64 -15.86 3.27
N THR A 174 -9.73 -16.65 2.20
CA THR A 174 -10.62 -16.39 1.04
C THR A 174 -12.05 -16.85 1.33
#